data_137b53b8ecf2f2aa7b394fe27f331a64
#
_entry.id   137b53b8ecf2f2aa7b394fe27f331a64
#
_cell.length_a   1.000
_cell.length_b   1.000
_cell.length_c   1.000
_cell.angle_alpha   90.00
_cell.angle_beta   90.00
_cell.angle_gamma   90.00
#
_symmetry.space_group_name_H-M   'P 1'
#
loop_
_entity.id
_entity.type
_entity.pdbx_description
1 polymer ?
#
loop_
_entity_poly.entity_id
_entity_poly.type
_entity_poly.pdbx_seq_one_letter_code
_entity_poly.pdbx_strand_id
1 'polypeptide(L)'
;MENVKNIQQATDYIYSQLKEINPEIQKDDVYDTIMDEILESVEFTLTDEDVKFLEDNEKDTTAIDEYLQSKIPDYKDLLSDIVVDMVSDEIVEAE
;
A
#
# COMPACT_ATOMS: atom_id res chain seq x y z
N MET A 1 5.58 2.33 15.91
CA MET A 1 5.62 2.11 14.45
C MET A 1 6.20 3.33 13.77
N GLU A 2 7.10 3.14 12.83
CA GLU A 2 7.65 4.25 12.07
C GLU A 2 6.60 4.84 11.15
N ASN A 3 6.72 6.15 10.90
CA ASN A 3 5.80 6.82 10.00
C ASN A 3 6.06 6.40 8.55
N VAL A 4 5.08 5.74 7.96
CA VAL A 4 5.13 5.37 6.56
C VAL A 4 4.72 6.58 5.72
N LYS A 5 5.58 6.99 4.80
CA LYS A 5 5.38 8.21 4.00
C LYS A 5 5.03 7.94 2.55
N ASN A 6 5.34 6.73 2.05
CA ASN A 6 5.09 6.39 0.66
C ASN A 6 4.89 4.89 0.51
N ILE A 7 4.49 4.48 -0.69
CA ILE A 7 4.18 3.08 -0.97
C ILE A 7 5.41 2.20 -0.80
N GLN A 8 6.57 2.66 -1.22
CA GLN A 8 7.79 1.87 -1.09
C GLN A 8 8.12 1.58 0.37
N GLN A 9 8.03 2.58 1.24
CA GLN A 9 8.26 2.38 2.67
C GLN A 9 7.23 1.42 3.26
N ALA A 10 5.96 1.56 2.86
CA ALA A 10 4.91 0.65 3.29
C ALA A 10 5.21 -0.78 2.86
N THR A 11 5.59 -0.96 1.61
CA THR A 11 5.93 -2.27 1.06
C THR A 11 7.10 -2.89 1.82
N ASP A 12 8.17 -2.13 2.02
CA ASP A 12 9.36 -2.62 2.70
C ASP A 12 9.05 -3.01 4.14
N TYR A 13 8.28 -2.18 4.84
CA TYR A 13 7.92 -2.46 6.22
C TYR A 13 7.07 -3.72 6.34
N ILE A 14 6.01 -3.81 5.54
CA ILE A 14 5.13 -4.99 5.58
C ILE A 14 5.90 -6.24 5.18
N TYR A 15 6.71 -6.16 4.13
CA TYR A 15 7.51 -7.29 3.68
C TYR A 15 8.42 -7.80 4.81
N SER A 16 9.11 -6.88 5.50
CA SER A 16 10.03 -7.28 6.58
C SER A 16 9.29 -7.96 7.74
N GLN A 17 8.07 -7.53 8.03
CA GLN A 17 7.26 -8.13 9.10
C GLN A 17 6.70 -9.48 8.68
N LEU A 18 6.15 -9.58 7.48
CA LEU A 18 5.53 -10.82 7.02
C LEU A 18 6.55 -11.89 6.66
N LYS A 19 7.75 -11.49 6.26
CA LYS A 19 8.81 -12.44 5.93
C LYS A 19 9.20 -13.30 7.14
N GLU A 20 9.10 -12.77 8.34
CA GLU A 20 9.39 -13.52 9.56
C GLU A 20 8.36 -14.62 9.78
N ILE A 21 7.12 -14.39 9.35
CA ILE A 21 6.02 -15.34 9.50
C ILE A 21 5.98 -16.29 8.30
N ASN A 22 6.21 -15.75 7.11
CA ASN A 22 6.15 -16.50 5.86
C ASN A 22 7.38 -16.18 5.00
N PRO A 23 8.47 -16.97 5.15
CA PRO A 23 9.72 -16.70 4.41
C PRO A 23 9.58 -16.75 2.89
N GLU A 24 8.51 -17.36 2.38
CA GLU A 24 8.29 -17.48 0.93
C GLU A 24 7.56 -16.28 0.34
N ILE A 25 7.14 -15.31 1.16
CA ILE A 25 6.40 -14.16 0.66
C ILE A 25 7.25 -13.36 -0.34
N GLN A 26 6.61 -12.86 -1.38
CA GLN A 26 7.27 -12.06 -2.40
C GLN A 26 6.94 -10.59 -2.20
N LYS A 27 7.94 -9.73 -2.38
CA LYS A 27 7.76 -8.28 -2.22
C LYS A 27 6.75 -7.73 -3.22
N ASP A 28 6.73 -8.28 -4.43
CA ASP A 28 5.79 -7.85 -5.46
C ASP A 28 4.34 -8.14 -5.03
N ASP A 29 4.11 -9.25 -4.34
CA ASP A 29 2.78 -9.58 -3.84
C ASP A 29 2.33 -8.60 -2.77
N VAL A 30 3.24 -8.18 -1.91
CA VAL A 30 2.96 -7.16 -0.89
C VAL A 30 2.58 -5.85 -1.57
N TYR A 31 3.34 -5.45 -2.57
CA TYR A 31 3.07 -4.22 -3.31
C TYR A 31 1.69 -4.26 -3.97
N ASP A 32 1.37 -5.36 -4.64
CA ASP A 32 0.08 -5.52 -5.31
C ASP A 32 -1.08 -5.43 -4.31
N THR A 33 -0.91 -6.05 -3.15
CA THR A 33 -1.94 -6.01 -2.11
C THR A 33 -2.13 -4.59 -1.58
N ILE A 34 -1.03 -3.86 -1.38
CA ILE A 34 -1.12 -2.46 -0.93
C ILE A 34 -1.87 -1.62 -1.96
N MET A 35 -1.58 -1.79 -3.24
CA MET A 35 -2.26 -1.05 -4.30
C MET A 35 -3.75 -1.38 -4.33
N ASP A 36 -4.11 -2.66 -4.18
CA ASP A 36 -5.51 -3.07 -4.14
C ASP A 36 -6.24 -2.41 -2.96
N GLU A 37 -5.60 -2.38 -1.79
CA GLU A 37 -6.18 -1.76 -0.60
C GLU A 37 -6.37 -0.24 -0.79
N ILE A 38 -5.39 0.43 -1.40
CA ILE A 38 -5.51 1.85 -1.69
C ILE A 38 -6.69 2.10 -2.62
N LEU A 39 -6.77 1.36 -3.72
CA LEU A 39 -7.84 1.54 -4.70
C LEU A 39 -9.20 1.26 -4.09
N GLU A 40 -9.31 0.23 -3.28
CA GLU A 40 -10.56 -0.10 -2.59
C GLU A 40 -10.98 1.00 -1.62
N SER A 41 -10.03 1.55 -0.87
CA SER A 41 -10.30 2.57 0.12
C SER A 41 -10.74 3.89 -0.48
N VAL A 42 -10.32 4.18 -1.72
CA VAL A 42 -10.56 5.48 -2.36
C VAL A 42 -11.37 5.36 -3.64
N GLU A 43 -12.02 4.23 -3.88
CA GLU A 43 -12.75 3.99 -5.13
C GLU A 43 -13.83 5.04 -5.42
N PHE A 44 -14.44 5.60 -4.37
CA PHE A 44 -15.45 6.64 -4.53
C PHE A 44 -14.85 8.03 -4.71
N THR A 45 -13.56 8.17 -4.47
CA THR A 45 -12.85 9.45 -4.61
C THR A 45 -12.16 9.56 -5.95
N LEU A 46 -11.68 8.44 -6.48
CA LEU A 46 -10.94 8.41 -7.74
C LEU A 46 -11.87 8.25 -8.94
N THR A 47 -11.51 8.92 -10.03
CA THR A 47 -12.20 8.79 -11.31
C THR A 47 -11.57 7.65 -12.12
N ASP A 48 -12.21 7.29 -13.24
CA ASP A 48 -11.64 6.31 -14.17
C ASP A 48 -10.27 6.76 -14.70
N GLU A 49 -10.11 8.07 -14.92
CA GLU A 49 -8.84 8.62 -15.37
C GLU A 49 -7.76 8.45 -14.32
N ASP A 50 -8.11 8.62 -13.04
CA ASP A 50 -7.18 8.43 -11.94
C ASP A 50 -6.71 6.98 -11.87
N VAL A 51 -7.63 6.03 -11.99
CA VAL A 51 -7.29 4.61 -11.97
C VAL A 51 -6.39 4.27 -13.14
N LYS A 52 -6.68 4.81 -14.33
CA LYS A 52 -5.84 4.57 -15.49
C LYS A 52 -4.43 5.11 -15.30
N PHE A 53 -4.30 6.29 -14.69
CA PHE A 53 -2.99 6.85 -14.38
C PHE A 53 -2.19 5.89 -13.49
N LEU A 54 -2.83 5.35 -12.46
CA LEU A 54 -2.16 4.44 -11.54
C LEU A 54 -1.74 3.14 -12.25
N GLU A 55 -2.58 2.61 -13.11
CA GLU A 55 -2.25 1.41 -13.88
C GLU A 55 -1.10 1.65 -14.85
N ASP A 56 -1.11 2.81 -15.53
CA ASP A 56 -0.06 3.14 -16.50
C ASP A 56 1.29 3.38 -15.82
N ASN A 57 1.28 3.75 -14.55
CA ASN A 57 2.49 4.06 -13.79
C ASN A 57 2.75 3.08 -12.66
N GLU A 58 2.23 1.86 -12.76
CA GLU A 58 2.28 0.88 -11.67
C GLU A 58 3.69 0.56 -11.18
N LYS A 59 4.70 0.76 -12.01
CA LYS A 59 6.09 0.50 -11.62
C LYS A 59 6.83 1.75 -11.14
N ASP A 60 6.18 2.90 -11.21
CA ASP A 60 6.77 4.17 -10.79
C ASP A 60 6.10 4.62 -9.49
N THR A 61 6.59 4.06 -8.37
CA THR A 61 6.00 4.34 -7.06
C THR A 61 6.05 5.81 -6.69
N THR A 62 7.08 6.53 -7.13
CA THR A 62 7.20 7.96 -6.85
C THR A 62 6.09 8.74 -7.53
N ALA A 63 5.82 8.45 -8.80
CA ALA A 63 4.74 9.12 -9.54
C ALA A 63 3.39 8.82 -8.91
N ILE A 64 3.16 7.57 -8.50
CA ILE A 64 1.92 7.18 -7.85
C ILE A 64 1.74 7.93 -6.52
N ASP A 65 2.78 7.97 -5.70
CA ASP A 65 2.73 8.65 -4.41
C ASP A 65 2.40 10.13 -4.57
N GLU A 66 3.07 10.82 -5.48
CA GLU A 66 2.84 12.24 -5.72
C GLU A 66 1.41 12.49 -6.22
N TYR A 67 0.94 11.63 -7.11
CA TYR A 67 -0.41 11.76 -7.65
C TYR A 67 -1.45 11.56 -6.56
N LEU A 68 -1.33 10.50 -5.77
CA LEU A 68 -2.28 10.21 -4.70
C LEU A 68 -2.23 11.26 -3.59
N GLN A 69 -1.06 11.78 -3.25
CA GLN A 69 -0.96 12.86 -2.27
C GLN A 69 -1.72 14.11 -2.72
N SER A 70 -1.71 14.39 -4.01
CA SER A 70 -2.43 15.55 -4.54
C SER A 70 -3.93 15.34 -4.54
N LYS A 71 -4.40 14.10 -4.59
CA LYS A 71 -5.83 13.76 -4.65
C LYS A 71 -6.44 13.43 -3.30
N ILE A 72 -5.64 12.87 -2.40
CA ILE A 72 -6.10 12.38 -1.10
C ILE A 72 -5.38 13.17 0.00
N PRO A 73 -6.08 14.09 0.70
CA PRO A 73 -5.44 14.91 1.73
C PRO A 73 -4.79 14.10 2.86
N ASP A 74 -5.39 12.96 3.21
CA ASP A 74 -4.92 12.11 4.31
C ASP A 74 -4.18 10.88 3.80
N TYR A 75 -3.50 11.00 2.68
CA TYR A 75 -2.84 9.86 2.02
C TYR A 75 -1.86 9.14 2.96
N LYS A 76 -1.06 9.88 3.73
CA LYS A 76 -0.08 9.27 4.64
C LYS A 76 -0.77 8.49 5.75
N ASP A 77 -1.88 9.02 6.26
CA ASP A 77 -2.67 8.32 7.27
C ASP A 77 -3.29 7.06 6.69
N LEU A 78 -3.76 7.12 5.44
CA LEU A 78 -4.28 5.97 4.74
C LEU A 78 -3.24 4.86 4.63
N LEU A 79 -2.02 5.21 4.23
CA LEU A 79 -0.93 4.23 4.13
C LEU A 79 -0.63 3.59 5.49
N SER A 80 -0.59 4.40 6.54
CA SER A 80 -0.34 3.89 7.89
C SER A 80 -1.43 2.92 8.33
N ASP A 81 -2.68 3.24 8.05
CA ASP A 81 -3.81 2.36 8.38
C ASP A 81 -3.72 1.04 7.61
N ILE A 82 -3.36 1.10 6.33
CA ILE A 82 -3.21 -0.11 5.51
C ILE A 82 -2.09 -0.99 6.07
N VAL A 83 -0.96 -0.39 6.44
CA VAL A 83 0.16 -1.13 7.01
C VAL A 83 -0.26 -1.86 8.29
N VAL A 84 -0.93 -1.14 9.19
CA VAL A 84 -1.39 -1.73 10.45
C VAL A 84 -2.36 -2.88 10.21
N ASP A 85 -3.32 -2.68 9.31
CA ASP A 85 -4.32 -3.70 9.02
C ASP A 85 -3.69 -4.95 8.40
N MET A 86 -2.78 -4.80 7.44
CA MET A 86 -2.15 -5.93 6.77
C MET A 86 -1.26 -6.72 7.73
N VAL A 87 -0.46 -6.05 8.53
CA VAL A 87 0.43 -6.71 9.48
C VAL A 87 -0.38 -7.41 10.58
N SER A 88 -1.41 -6.73 11.09
CA SER A 88 -2.24 -7.31 12.15
C SER A 88 -3.01 -8.53 11.68
N ASP A 89 -3.58 -8.48 10.48
CA ASP A 89 -4.35 -9.60 9.93
C ASP A 89 -3.47 -10.83 9.74
N GLU A 90 -2.26 -10.66 9.21
CA GLU A 90 -1.35 -11.78 9.00
C GLU A 90 -0.85 -12.38 10.33
N ILE A 91 -0.59 -11.53 11.32
CA ILE A 91 -0.17 -12.01 12.64
C ILE A 91 -1.29 -12.81 13.29
N VAL A 92 -2.53 -12.33 13.18
CA VAL A 92 -3.69 -13.04 13.74
C VAL A 92 -3.91 -14.38 13.05
N GLU A 93 -3.78 -14.41 11.72
CA GLU A 93 -3.94 -15.65 10.96
C GLU A 93 -2.85 -16.66 11.26
N ALA A 94 -1.65 -16.20 11.58
CA ALA A 94 -0.52 -17.08 11.89
C ALA A 94 -0.66 -17.78 13.25
N GLU A 95 -1.48 -17.25 14.11
CA GLU A 95 -1.76 -17.86 15.40
C GLU A 95 -2.81 -18.98 15.28
#